data_656853273580ccabee4305ff99497a51
#
_entry.id   656853273580ccabee4305ff99497a51
#
_cell.length_a   1.000
_cell.length_b   1.000
_cell.length_c   1.000
_cell.angle_alpha   90.00
_cell.angle_beta   90.00
_cell.angle_gamma   90.00
#
_symmetry.space_group_name_H-M   'P 1'
#
loop_
_entity.id
_entity.type
_entity.pdbx_description
1 polymer ?
#
loop_
_entity_poly.entity_id
_entity_poly.type
_entity_poly.pdbx_seq_one_letter_code
_entity_poly.pdbx_strand_id
1 'polypeptide(L)'
;LLEDRALNSFAAGETAGTENTAAPQMEAETPHQTAFAPVEEEQRRDSLRFVGEVFDTYIVTQRGNDMCLLDKHAAHERIIYESLAASYGKVSSQMLLVPVTVQLSAEEKDALVQSEMLLQDSGLEVEDFGGNSVVVRAVPADVVPEDVEDLVVELASRLVSNPRYTTSEKTEWVLHSIACRAAIKAGDKTHAAQLLRLAEDVLDGRVPPFCPHGRPIVLKITKKELEKQFGRQG
;
A
#
# COMPACT_ATOMS: atom_id res chain seq x y z
N LEU A 1 11.29 10.60 -55.91
CA LEU A 1 10.52 11.42 -56.89
C LEU A 1 9.66 12.37 -56.05
N LEU A 2 10.19 13.53 -55.79
CA LEU A 2 9.97 14.83 -56.46
C LEU A 2 8.76 15.54 -55.90
N GLU A 3 9.03 16.55 -55.22
CA GLU A 3 9.19 18.01 -55.52
C GLU A 3 7.89 18.74 -55.16
N ASP A 4 7.91 19.71 -54.38
CA ASP A 4 8.47 21.05 -54.40
C ASP A 4 7.44 22.13 -54.79
N ARG A 5 7.62 23.28 -54.19
CA ARG A 5 7.24 24.67 -54.56
C ARG A 5 6.05 25.29 -53.85
N ALA A 6 6.25 26.31 -53.20
CA ALA A 6 6.97 27.60 -53.27
C ALA A 6 5.97 28.77 -53.38
N LEU A 7 6.17 29.72 -52.51
CA LEU A 7 6.52 31.14 -52.70
C LEU A 7 5.48 32.11 -53.22
N ASN A 8 5.53 33.22 -52.57
CA ASN A 8 5.39 34.63 -53.05
C ASN A 8 4.03 35.31 -52.90
N SER A 9 3.92 36.51 -52.58
CA SER A 9 4.71 37.71 -52.27
C SER A 9 3.84 38.95 -52.51
N PHE A 10 4.24 40.10 -51.88
CA PHE A 10 4.00 41.50 -52.25
C PHE A 10 2.55 42.06 -52.15
N ALA A 11 2.32 43.30 -51.80
CA ALA A 11 3.13 44.51 -51.61
C ALA A 11 2.33 45.59 -50.88
N ALA A 12 3.04 46.40 -50.20
CA ALA A 12 3.01 47.83 -49.97
C ALA A 12 1.83 48.75 -50.37
N GLY A 13 1.56 49.70 -49.51
CA GLY A 13 0.79 50.91 -49.78
C GLY A 13 0.90 51.89 -48.61
N GLU A 14 1.82 52.87 -48.70
CA GLU A 14 1.96 54.02 -47.85
C GLU A 14 0.75 54.94 -47.96
N THR A 15 0.38 55.62 -46.85
CA THR A 15 0.29 57.09 -46.85
C THR A 15 0.14 57.62 -45.43
N ALA A 16 0.76 58.75 -45.20
CA ALA A 16 0.96 59.54 -44.02
C ALA A 16 -0.31 60.18 -43.42
N GLY A 17 -0.27 60.42 -42.11
CA GLY A 17 -1.18 61.30 -41.39
C GLY A 17 -0.65 61.56 -39.97
N THR A 18 0.03 62.67 -39.82
CA THR A 18 0.45 63.26 -38.55
C THR A 18 -0.75 63.72 -37.78
N GLU A 19 -0.85 63.28 -36.49
CA GLU A 19 -1.41 64.13 -35.44
C GLU A 19 -0.88 63.75 -34.04
N ASN A 20 -0.45 64.73 -33.37
CA ASN A 20 0.18 64.82 -32.07
C ASN A 20 -0.90 64.71 -30.97
N THR A 21 -0.82 63.76 -30.05
CA THR A 21 -1.52 63.88 -28.75
C THR A 21 -0.81 63.11 -27.67
N ALA A 22 -0.44 63.84 -26.64
CA ALA A 22 -0.01 63.55 -25.30
C ALA A 22 0.10 62.11 -24.82
N ALA A 23 1.28 61.75 -24.32
CA ALA A 23 1.55 60.55 -23.53
C ALA A 23 0.77 60.55 -22.18
N PRO A 24 0.10 59.46 -21.82
CA PRO A 24 -0.28 59.26 -20.42
C PRO A 24 0.90 58.73 -19.64
N GLN A 25 1.14 59.37 -18.51
CA GLN A 25 2.12 58.94 -17.49
C GLN A 25 1.73 57.53 -17.03
N MET A 26 2.63 56.56 -17.18
CA MET A 26 2.58 55.30 -16.48
C MET A 26 2.92 55.53 -15.02
N GLU A 27 1.91 55.48 -14.15
CA GLU A 27 2.11 55.25 -12.72
C GLU A 27 2.80 53.89 -12.54
N ALA A 28 3.94 53.88 -11.90
CA ALA A 28 4.66 52.68 -11.50
C ALA A 28 3.83 51.98 -10.41
N GLU A 29 3.10 50.93 -10.80
CA GLU A 29 2.53 49.99 -9.84
C GLU A 29 3.69 49.30 -9.11
N THR A 30 3.84 49.60 -7.84
CA THR A 30 4.66 48.84 -6.89
C THR A 30 4.19 47.39 -6.88
N PRO A 31 5.08 46.39 -6.99
CA PRO A 31 4.66 45.00 -6.89
C PRO A 31 4.10 44.77 -5.47
N HIS A 32 2.80 44.53 -5.40
CA HIS A 32 2.18 43.96 -4.20
C HIS A 32 2.87 42.62 -3.92
N GLN A 33 3.73 42.60 -2.91
CA GLN A 33 4.11 41.37 -2.26
C GLN A 33 2.85 40.76 -1.68
N THR A 34 2.28 39.80 -2.40
CA THR A 34 1.29 38.88 -1.85
C THR A 34 1.98 38.14 -0.72
N ALA A 35 1.72 38.55 0.50
CA ALA A 35 2.08 37.80 1.69
C ALA A 35 1.42 36.42 1.53
N PHE A 36 2.23 35.39 1.32
CA PHE A 36 1.77 34.00 1.33
C PHE A 36 1.11 33.75 2.68
N ALA A 37 -0.17 33.38 2.64
CA ALA A 37 -0.99 33.24 3.79
C ALA A 37 -0.45 32.15 4.75
N PRO A 38 -0.56 32.35 6.07
CA PRO A 38 -0.07 31.37 7.09
C PRO A 38 -0.70 29.98 6.97
N VAL A 39 -1.82 29.85 6.25
CA VAL A 39 -2.60 28.61 6.04
C VAL A 39 -1.81 27.53 5.30
N GLU A 40 -0.92 27.87 4.37
CA GLU A 40 -0.11 26.86 3.67
C GLU A 40 1.02 26.29 4.52
N GLU A 41 1.54 27.03 5.49
CA GLU A 41 2.58 26.53 6.40
C GLU A 41 2.01 25.61 7.48
N GLU A 42 0.82 25.86 7.98
CA GLU A 42 0.13 24.97 8.93
C GLU A 42 -0.28 23.66 8.26
N GLN A 43 -0.83 23.70 7.05
CA GLN A 43 -1.17 22.48 6.27
C GLN A 43 0.08 21.66 5.88
N ARG A 44 1.22 22.28 5.61
CA ARG A 44 2.49 21.60 5.37
C ARG A 44 3.07 20.95 6.64
N ARG A 45 2.81 21.54 7.81
CA ARG A 45 3.26 20.96 9.09
C ARG A 45 2.48 19.73 9.49
N ASP A 46 1.23 19.60 9.05
CA ASP A 46 0.36 18.48 9.38
C ASP A 46 0.42 17.34 8.34
N SER A 47 1.02 17.60 7.17
CA SER A 47 1.21 16.58 6.14
C SER A 47 2.25 15.53 6.58
N LEU A 48 1.93 14.24 6.31
CA LEU A 48 2.87 13.17 6.54
C LEU A 48 4.04 13.28 5.55
N ARG A 49 5.26 13.36 6.07
CA ARG A 49 6.48 13.40 5.29
C ARG A 49 7.22 12.07 5.40
N PHE A 50 7.46 11.40 4.29
CA PHE A 50 8.36 10.25 4.22
C PHE A 50 9.80 10.73 4.39
N VAL A 51 10.52 10.17 5.35
CA VAL A 51 11.93 10.48 5.64
C VAL A 51 12.85 9.47 4.99
N GLY A 52 12.49 8.20 5.06
CA GLY A 52 13.27 7.10 4.51
C GLY A 52 12.86 5.75 5.07
N GLU A 53 13.63 4.75 4.72
CA GLU A 53 13.54 3.38 5.25
C GLU A 53 14.86 3.02 5.92
N VAL A 54 14.81 2.30 7.04
CA VAL A 54 16.00 1.79 7.74
C VAL A 54 15.93 0.28 7.88
N PHE A 55 17.08 -0.36 7.66
CA PHE A 55 17.25 -1.82 7.71
C PHE A 55 16.33 -2.60 6.76
N ASP A 56 15.89 -1.98 5.66
CA ASP A 56 14.90 -2.54 4.73
C ASP A 56 13.67 -3.15 5.46
N THR A 57 13.32 -2.60 6.62
CA THR A 57 12.30 -3.13 7.54
C THR A 57 11.41 -2.03 8.11
N TYR A 58 11.96 -0.87 8.44
CA TYR A 58 11.22 0.17 9.15
C TYR A 58 11.07 1.43 8.31
N ILE A 59 9.83 1.89 8.20
CA ILE A 59 9.48 3.16 7.54
C ILE A 59 9.67 4.29 8.56
N VAL A 60 10.43 5.31 8.18
CA VAL A 60 10.59 6.54 8.99
C VAL A 60 9.79 7.65 8.37
N THR A 61 8.86 8.21 9.13
CA THR A 61 8.04 9.36 8.73
C THR A 61 8.07 10.46 9.77
N GLN A 62 7.68 11.66 9.37
CA GLN A 62 7.50 12.81 10.24
C GLN A 62 6.13 13.44 9.99
N ARG A 63 5.41 13.77 11.08
CA ARG A 63 4.19 14.57 11.04
C ARG A 63 4.29 15.64 12.13
N GLY A 64 4.37 16.90 11.72
CA GLY A 64 4.60 18.00 12.64
C GLY A 64 5.89 17.84 13.47
N ASN A 65 5.74 17.75 14.77
CA ASN A 65 6.83 17.55 15.74
C ASN A 65 7.04 16.09 16.13
N ASP A 66 6.41 15.16 15.47
CA ASP A 66 6.49 13.75 15.78
C ASP A 66 7.22 12.97 14.68
N MET A 67 8.17 12.16 15.08
CA MET A 67 8.77 11.12 14.24
C MET A 67 8.08 9.81 14.53
N CYS A 68 7.65 9.13 13.46
CA CYS A 68 7.07 7.79 13.57
C CYS A 68 7.96 6.77 12.87
N LEU A 69 8.21 5.67 13.56
CA LEU A 69 8.88 4.50 13.03
C LEU A 69 7.82 3.38 12.93
N LEU A 70 7.62 2.86 11.72
CA LEU A 70 6.62 1.83 11.46
C LEU A 70 7.30 0.55 10.99
N ASP A 71 6.88 -0.59 11.51
CA ASP A 71 7.23 -1.89 10.96
C ASP A 71 6.49 -2.11 9.63
N LYS A 72 7.22 -2.14 8.54
CA LYS A 72 6.70 -2.26 7.17
C LYS A 72 5.91 -3.56 6.95
N HIS A 73 6.45 -4.67 7.45
CA HIS A 73 5.81 -5.98 7.33
C HIS A 73 4.50 -6.02 8.13
N ALA A 74 4.55 -5.64 9.40
CA ALA A 74 3.38 -5.65 10.27
C ALA A 74 2.28 -4.67 9.80
N ALA A 75 2.67 -3.53 9.23
CA ALA A 75 1.72 -2.59 8.63
C ALA A 75 1.02 -3.20 7.42
N HIS A 76 1.78 -3.82 6.51
CA HIS A 76 1.21 -4.41 5.30
C HIS A 76 0.34 -5.63 5.62
N GLU A 77 0.80 -6.52 6.52
CA GLU A 77 0.02 -7.66 7.02
C GLU A 77 -1.35 -7.18 7.56
N ARG A 78 -1.36 -6.13 8.38
CA ARG A 78 -2.60 -5.59 8.93
C ARG A 78 -3.53 -5.02 7.87
N ILE A 79 -3.01 -4.29 6.91
CA ILE A 79 -3.79 -3.72 5.81
C ILE A 79 -4.43 -4.82 4.96
N ILE A 80 -3.67 -5.86 4.61
CA ILE A 80 -4.18 -7.01 3.85
C ILE A 80 -5.25 -7.75 4.67
N TYR A 81 -5.00 -8.01 5.95
CA TYR A 81 -5.97 -8.67 6.82
C TYR A 81 -7.31 -7.91 6.87
N GLU A 82 -7.29 -6.61 7.09
CA GLU A 82 -8.50 -5.78 7.12
C GLU A 82 -9.24 -5.79 5.78
N SER A 83 -8.50 -5.76 4.67
CA SER A 83 -9.07 -5.85 3.32
C SER A 83 -9.75 -7.20 3.08
N LEU A 84 -9.09 -8.30 3.45
CA LEU A 84 -9.64 -9.66 3.34
C LEU A 84 -10.88 -9.82 4.22
N ALA A 85 -10.83 -9.36 5.47
CA ALA A 85 -11.95 -9.45 6.41
C ALA A 85 -13.16 -8.64 5.93
N ALA A 86 -12.95 -7.45 5.38
CA ALA A 86 -14.01 -6.61 4.82
C ALA A 86 -14.62 -7.19 3.55
N SER A 87 -13.87 -7.98 2.79
CA SER A 87 -14.31 -8.60 1.52
C SER A 87 -14.61 -10.09 1.63
N TYR A 88 -14.66 -10.67 2.83
CA TYR A 88 -14.93 -12.10 3.03
C TYR A 88 -16.18 -12.56 2.28
N GLY A 89 -16.10 -13.69 1.60
CA GLY A 89 -17.13 -14.20 0.68
C GLY A 89 -17.13 -13.52 -0.72
N LYS A 90 -16.28 -12.48 -0.93
CA LYS A 90 -16.11 -11.78 -2.21
C LYS A 90 -14.65 -11.34 -2.40
N VAL A 91 -13.72 -12.07 -1.81
CA VAL A 91 -12.29 -11.76 -1.92
C VAL A 91 -11.86 -11.80 -3.39
N SER A 92 -11.13 -10.77 -3.82
CA SER A 92 -10.57 -10.74 -5.17
C SER A 92 -9.48 -11.80 -5.32
N SER A 93 -9.69 -12.76 -6.21
CA SER A 93 -8.77 -13.86 -6.48
C SER A 93 -8.15 -13.73 -7.87
N GLN A 94 -6.93 -14.23 -8.00
CA GLN A 94 -6.24 -14.38 -9.28
C GLN A 94 -6.09 -15.86 -9.63
N MET A 95 -6.42 -16.20 -10.88
CA MET A 95 -6.13 -17.52 -11.43
C MET A 95 -4.64 -17.71 -11.61
N LEU A 96 -4.12 -18.84 -11.15
CA LEU A 96 -2.73 -19.21 -11.38
C LEU A 96 -2.55 -19.67 -12.83
N LEU A 97 -1.56 -19.12 -13.53
CA LEU A 97 -1.21 -19.57 -14.90
C LEU A 97 -0.83 -21.04 -14.94
N VAL A 98 -0.14 -21.49 -13.90
CA VAL A 98 0.18 -22.90 -13.67
C VAL A 98 -0.39 -23.27 -12.32
N PRO A 99 -1.41 -24.16 -12.25
CA PRO A 99 -1.93 -24.62 -10.99
C PRO A 99 -0.86 -25.30 -10.14
N VAL A 100 -0.90 -25.06 -8.82
CA VAL A 100 0.06 -25.61 -7.86
C VAL A 100 -0.53 -26.89 -7.27
N THR A 101 0.20 -28.00 -7.39
CA THR A 101 -0.19 -29.29 -6.77
C THR A 101 0.55 -29.45 -5.46
N VAL A 102 -0.19 -29.68 -4.37
CA VAL A 102 0.35 -29.83 -3.02
C VAL A 102 0.13 -31.24 -2.51
N GLN A 103 1.19 -31.89 -2.01
CA GLN A 103 1.14 -33.19 -1.37
C GLN A 103 0.88 -33.05 0.13
N LEU A 104 -0.08 -33.79 0.65
CA LEU A 104 -0.53 -33.70 2.04
C LEU A 104 -0.64 -35.10 2.65
N SER A 105 -0.83 -35.19 3.95
CA SER A 105 -1.33 -36.42 4.56
C SER A 105 -2.81 -36.61 4.22
N ALA A 106 -3.33 -37.84 4.38
CA ALA A 106 -4.75 -38.10 4.15
C ALA A 106 -5.66 -37.25 5.04
N GLU A 107 -5.28 -37.07 6.32
CA GLU A 107 -6.02 -36.26 7.28
C GLU A 107 -6.03 -34.76 6.91
N GLU A 108 -4.90 -34.23 6.47
CA GLU A 108 -4.77 -32.83 6.05
C GLU A 108 -5.58 -32.56 4.78
N LYS A 109 -5.52 -33.46 3.80
CA LYS A 109 -6.33 -33.36 2.59
C LYS A 109 -7.82 -33.36 2.92
N ASP A 110 -8.27 -34.33 3.73
CA ASP A 110 -9.68 -34.44 4.12
C ASP A 110 -10.16 -33.17 4.84
N ALA A 111 -9.33 -32.60 5.72
CA ALA A 111 -9.64 -31.38 6.44
C ALA A 111 -9.77 -30.16 5.50
N LEU A 112 -8.90 -30.03 4.48
CA LEU A 112 -9.01 -28.98 3.46
C LEU A 112 -10.27 -29.13 2.61
N VAL A 113 -10.55 -30.32 2.10
CA VAL A 113 -11.72 -30.60 1.26
C VAL A 113 -13.01 -30.35 2.04
N GLN A 114 -13.08 -30.73 3.32
CA GLN A 114 -14.22 -30.42 4.18
C GLN A 114 -14.37 -28.91 4.47
N SER A 115 -13.32 -28.14 4.26
CA SER A 115 -13.30 -26.68 4.49
C SER A 115 -13.37 -25.88 3.17
N GLU A 116 -13.77 -26.51 2.05
CA GLU A 116 -13.79 -25.90 0.71
C GLU A 116 -14.50 -24.54 0.69
N MET A 117 -15.69 -24.44 1.28
CA MET A 117 -16.44 -23.18 1.32
C MET A 117 -15.70 -22.09 2.08
N LEU A 118 -15.05 -22.41 3.19
CA LEU A 118 -14.23 -21.45 3.96
C LEU A 118 -13.04 -20.94 3.13
N LEU A 119 -12.39 -21.83 2.39
CA LEU A 119 -11.25 -21.47 1.54
C LEU A 119 -11.71 -20.61 0.36
N GLN A 120 -12.80 -20.99 -0.29
CA GLN A 120 -13.38 -20.23 -1.40
C GLN A 120 -13.83 -18.82 -0.97
N ASP A 121 -14.51 -18.70 0.16
CA ASP A 121 -14.91 -17.41 0.73
C ASP A 121 -13.70 -16.52 1.09
N SER A 122 -12.55 -17.15 1.35
CA SER A 122 -11.26 -16.49 1.61
C SER A 122 -10.43 -16.24 0.33
N GLY A 123 -10.97 -16.57 -0.85
CA GLY A 123 -10.32 -16.34 -2.14
C GLY A 123 -9.37 -17.45 -2.61
N LEU A 124 -9.36 -18.61 -1.96
CA LEU A 124 -8.56 -19.78 -2.32
C LEU A 124 -9.42 -20.82 -3.03
N GLU A 125 -9.06 -21.19 -4.26
CA GLU A 125 -9.72 -22.27 -5.01
C GLU A 125 -8.84 -23.52 -4.95
N VAL A 126 -9.23 -24.46 -4.12
CA VAL A 126 -8.51 -25.72 -3.84
C VAL A 126 -9.40 -26.90 -4.19
N GLU A 127 -8.92 -27.79 -5.06
CA GLU A 127 -9.66 -28.97 -5.52
C GLU A 127 -8.92 -30.25 -5.16
N ASP A 128 -9.67 -31.34 -5.00
CA ASP A 128 -9.11 -32.69 -4.89
C ASP A 128 -8.44 -33.10 -6.22
N PHE A 129 -7.17 -33.48 -6.16
CA PHE A 129 -6.41 -33.91 -7.34
C PHE A 129 -6.24 -35.45 -7.40
N GLY A 130 -6.78 -36.17 -6.43
CA GLY A 130 -6.62 -37.60 -6.27
C GLY A 130 -5.45 -38.01 -5.38
N GLY A 131 -5.47 -39.25 -4.88
CA GLY A 131 -4.49 -39.71 -3.90
C GLY A 131 -4.45 -38.77 -2.67
N ASN A 132 -3.28 -38.39 -2.24
CA ASN A 132 -3.06 -37.45 -1.13
C ASN A 132 -2.71 -36.05 -1.62
N SER A 133 -3.20 -35.64 -2.79
CA SER A 133 -2.90 -34.36 -3.38
C SER A 133 -4.11 -33.47 -3.51
N VAL A 134 -3.89 -32.17 -3.43
CA VAL A 134 -4.83 -31.12 -3.84
C VAL A 134 -4.20 -30.26 -4.94
N VAL A 135 -5.01 -29.60 -5.75
CA VAL A 135 -4.58 -28.63 -6.75
C VAL A 135 -5.17 -27.27 -6.42
N VAL A 136 -4.33 -26.24 -6.42
CA VAL A 136 -4.72 -24.84 -6.21
C VAL A 136 -4.79 -24.14 -7.56
N ARG A 137 -5.97 -23.57 -7.89
CA ARG A 137 -6.20 -22.89 -9.18
C ARG A 137 -6.24 -21.40 -9.06
N ALA A 138 -6.73 -20.88 -7.92
CA ALA A 138 -6.78 -19.44 -7.67
C ALA A 138 -6.41 -19.15 -6.22
N VAL A 139 -5.84 -17.98 -6.02
CA VAL A 139 -5.42 -17.46 -4.71
C VAL A 139 -5.80 -15.98 -4.61
N PRO A 140 -5.90 -15.40 -3.39
CA PRO A 140 -6.06 -13.97 -3.22
C PRO A 140 -5.02 -13.18 -4.02
N ALA A 141 -5.41 -12.02 -4.56
CA ALA A 141 -4.59 -11.25 -5.51
C ALA A 141 -3.21 -10.84 -4.98
N ASP A 142 -3.06 -10.74 -3.66
CA ASP A 142 -1.81 -10.35 -3.01
C ASP A 142 -0.87 -11.54 -2.70
N VAL A 143 -1.32 -12.78 -2.90
CA VAL A 143 -0.50 -13.99 -2.66
C VAL A 143 0.31 -14.32 -3.91
N VAL A 144 1.63 -14.43 -3.75
CA VAL A 144 2.52 -14.82 -4.85
C VAL A 144 2.55 -16.34 -5.04
N PRO A 145 2.72 -16.85 -6.28
CA PRO A 145 2.68 -18.28 -6.57
C PRO A 145 3.65 -19.13 -5.76
N GLU A 146 4.82 -18.56 -5.42
CA GLU A 146 5.90 -19.21 -4.68
C GLU A 146 5.51 -19.53 -3.23
N ASP A 147 4.58 -18.79 -2.65
CA ASP A 147 4.13 -18.97 -1.26
C ASP A 147 2.90 -19.88 -1.15
N VAL A 148 2.31 -20.33 -2.28
CA VAL A 148 1.03 -21.07 -2.31
C VAL A 148 1.14 -22.45 -1.65
N GLU A 149 2.18 -23.21 -1.95
CA GLU A 149 2.40 -24.53 -1.36
C GLU A 149 2.50 -24.46 0.15
N ASP A 150 3.37 -23.58 0.65
CA ASP A 150 3.57 -23.35 2.08
C ASP A 150 2.28 -22.89 2.79
N LEU A 151 1.51 -21.99 2.14
CA LEU A 151 0.23 -21.53 2.65
C LEU A 151 -0.74 -22.69 2.83
N VAL A 152 -0.90 -23.52 1.80
CA VAL A 152 -1.85 -24.64 1.83
C VAL A 152 -1.45 -25.70 2.86
N VAL A 153 -0.16 -26.01 2.98
CA VAL A 153 0.36 -26.91 4.02
C VAL A 153 0.09 -26.37 5.42
N GLU A 154 0.32 -25.07 5.65
CA GLU A 154 0.03 -24.42 6.93
C GLU A 154 -1.46 -24.50 7.26
N LEU A 155 -2.34 -24.16 6.30
CA LEU A 155 -3.79 -24.20 6.48
C LEU A 155 -4.28 -25.63 6.80
N ALA A 156 -3.79 -26.63 6.06
CA ALA A 156 -4.12 -28.03 6.26
C ALA A 156 -3.74 -28.52 7.66
N SER A 157 -2.50 -28.28 8.07
CA SER A 157 -1.99 -28.67 9.37
C SER A 157 -2.75 -28.01 10.53
N ARG A 158 -3.13 -26.73 10.38
CA ARG A 158 -3.94 -26.02 11.38
C ARG A 158 -5.37 -26.54 11.47
N LEU A 159 -5.99 -26.89 10.35
CA LEU A 159 -7.34 -27.49 10.33
C LEU A 159 -7.37 -28.81 11.09
N VAL A 160 -6.37 -29.66 10.90
CA VAL A 160 -6.23 -30.94 11.62
C VAL A 160 -5.97 -30.72 13.11
N SER A 161 -5.06 -29.78 13.45
CA SER A 161 -4.65 -29.54 14.84
C SER A 161 -5.74 -28.88 15.69
N ASN A 162 -6.70 -28.19 15.08
CA ASN A 162 -7.72 -27.40 15.77
C ASN A 162 -9.16 -27.74 15.31
N PRO A 163 -9.59 -29.01 15.43
CA PRO A 163 -10.90 -29.46 14.90
C PRO A 163 -12.09 -28.83 15.64
N ARG A 164 -11.86 -28.29 16.86
CA ARG A 164 -12.92 -27.71 17.72
C ARG A 164 -13.14 -26.21 17.51
N TYR A 165 -12.35 -25.56 16.68
CA TYR A 165 -12.56 -24.14 16.38
C TYR A 165 -13.91 -23.90 15.74
N THR A 166 -14.58 -22.84 16.18
CA THR A 166 -15.79 -22.33 15.54
C THR A 166 -15.47 -21.86 14.13
N THR A 167 -16.50 -21.71 13.31
CA THR A 167 -16.33 -21.17 11.94
C THR A 167 -15.67 -19.79 11.98
N SER A 168 -16.05 -18.93 12.92
CA SER A 168 -15.46 -17.59 13.07
C SER A 168 -13.97 -17.65 13.39
N GLU A 169 -13.54 -18.49 14.32
CA GLU A 169 -12.14 -18.69 14.68
C GLU A 169 -11.34 -19.23 13.48
N LYS A 170 -11.94 -20.18 12.73
CA LYS A 170 -11.32 -20.71 11.50
C LYS A 170 -11.16 -19.63 10.44
N THR A 171 -12.18 -18.80 10.20
CA THR A 171 -12.12 -17.70 9.26
C THR A 171 -11.02 -16.71 9.66
N GLU A 172 -10.99 -16.29 10.92
CA GLU A 172 -10.01 -15.32 11.42
C GLU A 172 -8.57 -15.78 11.15
N TRP A 173 -8.22 -17.00 11.54
CA TRP A 173 -6.86 -17.47 11.34
C TRP A 173 -6.53 -17.82 9.87
N VAL A 174 -7.49 -18.23 9.04
CA VAL A 174 -7.28 -18.42 7.59
C VAL A 174 -6.92 -17.09 6.94
N LEU A 175 -7.72 -16.04 7.18
CA LEU A 175 -7.42 -14.70 6.65
C LEU A 175 -6.08 -14.18 7.17
N HIS A 176 -5.74 -14.49 8.41
CA HIS A 176 -4.46 -14.12 9.00
C HIS A 176 -3.27 -14.85 8.34
N SER A 177 -3.37 -16.16 8.11
CA SER A 177 -2.32 -16.91 7.40
C SER A 177 -2.13 -16.40 5.97
N ILE A 178 -3.22 -16.06 5.27
CA ILE A 178 -3.17 -15.44 3.94
C ILE A 178 -2.45 -14.08 4.01
N ALA A 179 -2.86 -13.20 4.93
CA ALA A 179 -2.28 -11.86 5.06
C ALA A 179 -0.78 -11.91 5.39
N CYS A 180 -0.37 -12.83 6.27
CA CYS A 180 1.03 -13.03 6.63
C CYS A 180 1.89 -13.44 5.42
N ARG A 181 1.37 -14.33 4.55
CA ARG A 181 2.09 -14.77 3.34
C ARG A 181 2.11 -13.72 2.25
N ALA A 182 1.04 -12.94 2.12
CA ALA A 182 0.92 -11.87 1.14
C ALA A 182 1.67 -10.58 1.51
N ALA A 183 2.04 -10.41 2.78
CA ALA A 183 2.72 -9.21 3.25
C ALA A 183 4.15 -9.09 2.72
N ILE A 184 4.59 -7.84 2.48
CA ILE A 184 5.98 -7.52 2.15
C ILE A 184 6.89 -8.11 3.21
N LYS A 185 7.91 -8.88 2.79
CA LYS A 185 8.85 -9.51 3.73
C LYS A 185 9.91 -8.50 4.20
N ALA A 186 10.47 -8.73 5.38
CA ALA A 186 11.62 -7.96 5.85
C ALA A 186 12.79 -8.15 4.86
N GLY A 187 13.43 -7.04 4.47
CA GLY A 187 14.51 -7.05 3.47
C GLY A 187 14.05 -6.85 2.02
N ASP A 188 12.74 -6.93 1.71
CA ASP A 188 12.24 -6.64 0.37
C ASP A 188 12.41 -5.15 0.03
N LYS A 189 12.89 -4.87 -1.17
CA LYS A 189 12.97 -3.50 -1.67
C LYS A 189 11.58 -3.01 -2.07
N THR A 190 11.13 -1.96 -1.41
CA THR A 190 9.81 -1.37 -1.63
C THR A 190 9.94 0.08 -2.08
N HIS A 191 9.12 0.50 -3.04
CA HIS A 191 9.14 1.89 -3.52
C HIS A 191 8.65 2.86 -2.44
N ALA A 192 9.31 4.03 -2.34
CA ALA A 192 8.98 5.07 -1.35
C ALA A 192 7.50 5.48 -1.37
N ALA A 193 6.88 5.55 -2.55
CA ALA A 193 5.45 5.88 -2.68
C ALA A 193 4.54 4.80 -2.04
N GLN A 194 4.91 3.53 -2.12
CA GLN A 194 4.18 2.44 -1.47
C GLN A 194 4.38 2.48 0.04
N LEU A 195 5.62 2.70 0.51
CA LEU A 195 5.93 2.85 1.93
C LEU A 195 5.17 4.03 2.56
N LEU A 196 5.07 5.15 1.84
CA LEU A 196 4.30 6.30 2.31
C LEU A 196 2.81 5.96 2.45
N ARG A 197 2.20 5.26 1.49
CA ARG A 197 0.80 4.82 1.57
C ARG A 197 0.55 3.91 2.76
N LEU A 198 1.43 2.92 3.00
CA LEU A 198 1.34 2.05 4.18
C LEU A 198 1.36 2.88 5.48
N ALA A 199 2.26 3.87 5.56
CA ALA A 199 2.34 4.75 6.72
C ALA A 199 1.09 5.62 6.87
N GLU A 200 0.52 6.15 5.78
CA GLU A 200 -0.73 6.91 5.78
C GLU A 200 -1.90 6.07 6.28
N ASP A 201 -2.06 4.84 5.78
CA ASP A 201 -3.17 3.96 6.16
C ASP A 201 -3.17 3.66 7.67
N VAL A 202 -2.00 3.47 8.26
CA VAL A 202 -1.86 3.22 9.70
C VAL A 202 -2.00 4.51 10.51
N LEU A 203 -1.29 5.60 10.13
CA LEU A 203 -1.24 6.83 10.92
C LEU A 203 -2.49 7.69 10.80
N ASP A 204 -3.29 7.52 9.75
CA ASP A 204 -4.61 8.15 9.59
C ASP A 204 -5.74 7.33 10.23
N GLY A 205 -5.39 6.19 10.83
CA GLY A 205 -6.36 5.34 11.53
C GLY A 205 -7.30 4.56 10.63
N ARG A 206 -6.95 4.35 9.34
CA ARG A 206 -7.73 3.50 8.43
C ARG A 206 -7.66 2.03 8.83
N VAL A 207 -6.55 1.65 9.46
CA VAL A 207 -6.35 0.33 10.06
C VAL A 207 -5.86 0.48 11.50
N PRO A 208 -6.11 -0.50 12.39
CA PRO A 208 -5.58 -0.50 13.74
C PRO A 208 -4.05 -0.42 13.78
N PRO A 209 -3.46 0.32 14.74
CA PRO A 209 -2.00 0.46 14.84
C PRO A 209 -1.31 -0.76 15.52
N PHE A 210 -1.93 -1.92 15.43
CA PHE A 210 -1.45 -3.19 15.98
C PHE A 210 -1.56 -4.27 14.92
N CYS A 211 -0.54 -5.13 14.81
CA CYS A 211 -0.63 -6.30 13.93
C CYS A 211 -1.72 -7.27 14.44
N PRO A 212 -2.19 -8.23 13.63
CA PRO A 212 -3.18 -9.20 14.08
C PRO A 212 -2.77 -9.98 15.34
N HIS A 213 -1.47 -10.12 15.61
CA HIS A 213 -0.92 -10.73 16.83
C HIS A 213 -0.87 -9.80 18.04
N GLY A 214 -1.35 -8.54 17.94
CA GLY A 214 -1.38 -7.55 18.99
C GLY A 214 -0.07 -6.79 19.23
N ARG A 215 0.96 -6.94 18.38
CA ARG A 215 2.20 -6.17 18.47
C ARG A 215 1.99 -4.77 17.90
N PRO A 216 2.55 -3.71 18.53
CA PRO A 216 2.45 -2.37 17.98
C PRO A 216 3.17 -2.29 16.64
N ILE A 217 2.51 -1.66 15.65
CA ILE A 217 3.06 -1.39 14.31
C ILE A 217 3.88 -0.10 14.32
N VAL A 218 3.53 0.85 15.19
CA VAL A 218 4.08 2.21 15.20
C VAL A 218 4.77 2.50 16.51
N LEU A 219 6.00 3.01 16.41
CA LEU A 219 6.70 3.69 17.50
C LEU A 219 6.73 5.19 17.21
N LYS A 220 6.18 6.00 18.10
CA LYS A 220 6.15 7.45 17.98
C LYS A 220 7.17 8.08 18.94
N ILE A 221 7.97 9.01 18.44
CA ILE A 221 8.97 9.77 19.21
C ILE A 221 8.72 11.25 18.95
N THR A 222 8.39 12.00 19.97
CA THR A 222 8.20 13.45 19.86
C THR A 222 9.56 14.18 19.76
N LYS A 223 9.57 15.35 19.13
CA LYS A 223 10.75 16.22 19.08
C LYS A 223 11.31 16.51 20.48
N LYS A 224 10.42 16.74 21.46
CA LYS A 224 10.80 17.02 22.84
C LYS A 224 11.51 15.84 23.49
N GLU A 225 11.04 14.61 23.26
CA GLU A 225 11.70 13.40 23.76
C GLU A 225 13.08 13.23 23.15
N LEU A 226 13.18 13.46 21.83
CA LEU A 226 14.45 13.37 21.13
C LEU A 226 15.45 14.41 21.64
N GLU A 227 15.04 15.69 21.79
CA GLU A 227 15.86 16.75 22.34
C GLU A 227 16.34 16.46 23.75
N LYS A 228 15.46 15.84 24.56
CA LYS A 228 15.83 15.39 25.92
C LYS A 228 16.95 14.37 25.90
N GLN A 229 16.91 13.40 24.97
CA GLN A 229 17.97 12.39 24.85
C GLN A 229 19.33 13.00 24.48
N PHE A 230 19.33 14.09 23.73
CA PHE A 230 20.53 14.82 23.33
C PHE A 230 20.95 15.92 24.33
N GLY A 231 20.28 16.01 25.50
CA GLY A 231 20.59 17.03 26.50
C GLY A 231 20.23 18.45 26.08
N ARG A 232 19.40 18.64 25.05
CA ARG A 232 18.98 19.93 24.50
C ARG A 232 17.71 20.46 25.18
N GLN A 233 17.62 20.36 26.50
CA GLN A 233 16.51 20.98 27.23
C GLN A 233 16.92 22.41 27.54
N GLY A 234 16.29 23.36 26.82
CA GLY A 234 16.23 24.76 27.24
C GLY A 234 15.11 24.98 28.24
#